data_d1dcd054ff4c40f2f82b7b897c6f7860
#
_entry.id   d1dcd054ff4c40f2f82b7b897c6f7860
#
_cell.length_a   1.000
_cell.length_b   1.000
_cell.length_c   1.000
_cell.angle_alpha   90.00
_cell.angle_beta   90.00
_cell.angle_gamma   90.00
#
_symmetry.space_group_name_H-M   'P 1'
#
loop_
_entity.id
_entity.type
_entity.pdbx_description
1 polymer ?
#
loop_
_entity_poly.entity_id
_entity_poly.type
_entity_poly.pdbx_seq_one_letter_code
_entity_poly.pdbx_strand_id
1 'polypeptide(L)'
;TFLKTVGRHYYNKPGSYRSGTMAVRAILTKHGIDLGNATLADGSGLSAHNLISARQMLSVLHFIQTNDAELDFIKLLPSSQVDGTLAWRRSVTAPMMKNKVHAKTGTITGTSNLAGFIDTAGGQRKAFVMFQRGLSQDPATHERYRASKAAWPWTVFEKGVLESIYQQQPLQIAEQ
;
A
#
# COMPACT_ATOMS: atom_id res chain seq x y z
N THR A 1 16.70 10.37 10.23
CA THR A 1 15.73 9.69 9.37
C THR A 1 15.11 10.67 8.38
N PHE A 2 14.67 10.18 7.21
CA PHE A 2 14.11 11.01 6.13
C PHE A 2 12.99 11.94 6.63
N LEU A 3 12.04 11.43 7.41
CA LEU A 3 10.95 12.23 7.99
C LEU A 3 11.46 13.42 8.82
N LYS A 4 12.48 13.21 9.66
CA LYS A 4 13.09 14.30 10.44
C LYS A 4 13.78 15.33 9.54
N THR A 5 14.40 14.89 8.46
CA THR A 5 15.02 15.78 7.45
C THR A 5 13.98 16.65 6.77
N VAL A 6 12.82 16.09 6.39
CA VAL A 6 11.69 16.85 5.84
C VAL A 6 11.24 17.93 6.83
N GLY A 7 11.04 17.57 8.11
CA GLY A 7 10.65 18.53 9.15
C GLY A 7 11.69 19.64 9.36
N ARG A 8 12.97 19.28 9.34
CA ARG A 8 14.07 20.27 9.43
C ARG A 8 14.04 21.26 8.27
N HIS A 9 13.91 20.75 7.06
CA HIS A 9 13.88 21.58 5.85
C HIS A 9 12.68 22.51 5.82
N TYR A 10 11.51 21.99 6.14
CA TYR A 10 10.25 22.72 6.05
C TYR A 10 10.16 23.87 7.06
N TYR A 11 10.63 23.65 8.30
CA TYR A 11 10.54 24.65 9.39
C TYR A 11 11.83 25.39 9.69
N ASN A 12 12.93 25.04 9.03
CA ASN A 12 14.28 25.57 9.31
C ASN A 12 14.67 25.46 10.81
N LYS A 13 14.34 24.33 11.45
CA LYS A 13 14.58 24.04 12.87
C LYS A 13 15.07 22.59 13.02
N PRO A 14 15.66 22.20 14.16
CA PRO A 14 16.03 20.81 14.39
C PRO A 14 14.87 19.84 14.12
N GLY A 15 15.12 18.81 13.30
CA GLY A 15 14.10 17.87 12.86
C GLY A 15 13.71 16.87 13.95
N SER A 16 12.42 16.67 14.14
CA SER A 16 11.82 15.67 15.03
C SER A 16 10.78 14.84 14.28
N TYR A 17 10.27 13.77 14.88
CA TYR A 17 9.12 13.05 14.32
C TYR A 17 7.91 13.99 14.18
N ARG A 18 7.63 14.77 15.22
CA ARG A 18 6.51 15.74 15.23
C ARG A 18 6.65 16.77 14.10
N SER A 19 7.80 17.45 13.98
CA SER A 19 7.98 18.43 12.90
C SER A 19 7.91 17.78 11.52
N GLY A 20 8.42 16.55 11.37
CA GLY A 20 8.34 15.81 10.11
C GLY A 20 6.91 15.46 9.71
N THR A 21 6.11 14.90 10.62
CA THR A 21 4.70 14.57 10.34
C THR A 21 3.84 15.82 10.11
N MET A 22 4.09 16.89 10.83
CA MET A 22 3.45 18.18 10.58
C MET A 22 3.81 18.76 9.20
N ALA A 23 5.07 18.68 8.80
CA ALA A 23 5.52 19.11 7.47
C ALA A 23 4.86 18.28 6.35
N VAL A 24 4.81 16.93 6.48
CA VAL A 24 4.12 16.07 5.53
C VAL A 24 2.65 16.46 5.41
N ARG A 25 1.95 16.64 6.53
CA ARG A 25 0.56 17.10 6.52
C ARG A 25 0.40 18.43 5.81
N ALA A 26 1.22 19.43 6.15
CA ALA A 26 1.15 20.74 5.55
C ALA A 26 1.40 20.72 4.03
N ILE A 27 2.38 19.93 3.58
CA ILE A 27 2.67 19.73 2.15
C ILE A 27 1.47 19.10 1.44
N LEU A 28 0.91 18.03 1.96
CA LEU A 28 -0.23 17.34 1.36
C LEU A 28 -1.47 18.26 1.30
N THR A 29 -1.74 18.99 2.38
CA THR A 29 -2.85 19.96 2.41
C THR A 29 -2.67 21.09 1.37
N LYS A 30 -1.44 21.58 1.18
CA LYS A 30 -1.12 22.57 0.14
C LYS A 30 -1.44 22.05 -1.28
N HIS A 31 -1.36 20.75 -1.48
CA HIS A 31 -1.71 20.08 -2.73
C HIS A 31 -3.17 19.58 -2.78
N GLY A 32 -4.03 20.08 -1.89
CA GLY A 32 -5.45 19.74 -1.88
C GLY A 32 -5.79 18.37 -1.28
N ILE A 33 -4.82 17.70 -0.63
CA ILE A 33 -5.03 16.41 -0.01
C ILE A 33 -5.37 16.62 1.47
N ASP A 34 -6.64 16.44 1.80
CA ASP A 34 -7.10 16.48 3.19
C ASP A 34 -6.87 15.14 3.88
N LEU A 35 -5.99 15.14 4.86
CA LEU A 35 -5.77 13.99 5.74
C LEU A 35 -6.74 13.93 6.92
N GLY A 36 -7.62 14.92 7.09
CA GLY A 36 -8.63 14.94 8.14
C GLY A 36 -8.07 14.52 9.50
N ASN A 37 -8.68 13.49 10.08
CA ASN A 37 -8.30 12.92 11.38
C ASN A 37 -7.22 11.81 11.30
N ALA A 38 -6.52 11.65 10.17
CA ALA A 38 -5.40 10.71 10.10
C ALA A 38 -4.34 11.06 11.14
N THR A 39 -3.71 10.06 11.73
CA THR A 39 -2.58 10.21 12.63
C THR A 39 -1.32 9.69 11.96
N LEU A 40 -0.32 10.55 11.83
CA LEU A 40 1.01 10.20 11.35
C LEU A 40 1.97 10.28 12.53
N ALA A 41 2.40 9.13 13.05
CA ALA A 41 3.29 9.03 14.20
C ALA A 41 4.76 8.90 13.79
N ASP A 42 5.03 8.17 12.70
CA ASP A 42 6.37 7.98 12.14
C ASP A 42 6.35 7.91 10.60
N GLY A 43 7.52 7.80 10.00
CA GLY A 43 7.67 7.62 8.55
C GLY A 43 8.04 6.21 8.13
N SER A 44 8.18 5.27 9.06
CA SER A 44 8.52 3.87 8.79
C SER A 44 7.29 2.97 8.67
N GLY A 45 6.15 3.41 9.22
CA GLY A 45 4.92 2.62 9.29
C GLY A 45 4.92 1.55 10.40
N LEU A 46 5.92 1.54 11.27
CA LEU A 46 6.02 0.55 12.36
C LEU A 46 5.19 0.92 13.60
N SER A 47 4.89 2.20 13.77
CA SER A 47 4.06 2.65 14.89
C SER A 47 2.61 2.22 14.70
N ALA A 48 2.05 1.54 15.70
CA ALA A 48 0.61 1.21 15.74
C ALA A 48 -0.29 2.47 15.86
N HIS A 49 0.30 3.63 16.14
CA HIS A 49 -0.41 4.92 16.18
C HIS A 49 -0.56 5.59 14.81
N ASN A 50 0.04 5.04 13.75
CA ASN A 50 -0.27 5.50 12.41
C ASN A 50 -1.68 5.07 12.02
N LEU A 51 -2.55 6.04 11.78
CA LEU A 51 -3.95 5.81 11.40
C LEU A 51 -4.27 6.63 10.16
N ILE A 52 -4.59 5.94 9.08
CA ILE A 52 -5.01 6.57 7.82
C ILE A 52 -6.10 5.70 7.18
N SER A 53 -7.11 6.31 6.60
CA SER A 53 -8.12 5.58 5.85
C SER A 53 -7.64 5.22 4.43
N ALA A 54 -8.24 4.18 3.85
CA ALA A 54 -7.95 3.81 2.46
C ALA A 54 -8.29 4.96 1.49
N ARG A 55 -9.34 5.74 1.76
CA ARG A 55 -9.69 6.93 0.96
C ARG A 55 -8.60 8.00 1.00
N GLN A 56 -8.07 8.32 2.18
CA GLN A 56 -6.98 9.29 2.32
C GLN A 56 -5.69 8.82 1.62
N MET A 57 -5.35 7.55 1.76
CA MET A 57 -4.21 6.97 1.04
C MET A 57 -4.43 6.99 -0.48
N LEU A 58 -5.65 6.70 -0.94
CA LEU A 58 -5.99 6.76 -2.36
C LEU A 58 -5.84 8.19 -2.91
N SER A 59 -6.21 9.23 -2.14
CA SER A 59 -5.99 10.64 -2.54
C SER A 59 -4.50 10.95 -2.73
N VAL A 60 -3.63 10.40 -1.85
CA VAL A 60 -2.16 10.53 -2.02
C VAL A 60 -1.70 9.83 -3.30
N LEU A 61 -2.18 8.61 -3.57
CA LEU A 61 -1.82 7.88 -4.79
C LEU A 61 -2.30 8.60 -6.05
N HIS A 62 -3.49 9.18 -6.04
CA HIS A 62 -3.98 10.00 -7.17
C HIS A 62 -3.09 11.22 -7.42
N PHE A 63 -2.66 11.91 -6.36
CA PHE A 63 -1.70 13.00 -6.51
C PHE A 63 -0.39 12.52 -7.13
N ILE A 64 0.16 11.41 -6.67
CA ILE A 64 1.37 10.80 -7.24
C ILE A 64 1.13 10.49 -8.73
N GLN A 65 0.05 9.81 -9.07
CA GLN A 65 -0.25 9.42 -10.46
C GLN A 65 -0.36 10.63 -11.40
N THR A 66 -0.99 11.70 -10.93
CA THR A 66 -1.18 12.92 -11.73
C THR A 66 0.15 13.64 -11.96
N ASN A 67 1.09 13.55 -11.04
CA ASN A 67 2.37 14.27 -11.09
C ASN A 67 3.57 13.34 -11.36
N ASP A 68 3.36 12.08 -11.74
CA ASP A 68 4.43 11.09 -11.86
C ASP A 68 5.43 11.41 -12.98
N ALA A 69 5.01 12.14 -14.00
CA ALA A 69 5.91 12.62 -15.05
C ALA A 69 7.05 13.51 -14.50
N GLU A 70 6.79 14.23 -13.40
CA GLU A 70 7.78 15.03 -12.70
C GLU A 70 8.42 14.26 -11.53
N LEU A 71 7.61 13.50 -10.76
CA LEU A 71 8.05 12.82 -9.55
C LEU A 71 8.84 11.54 -9.84
N ASP A 72 8.50 10.86 -10.94
CA ASP A 72 9.08 9.55 -11.32
C ASP A 72 9.03 8.53 -10.17
N PHE A 73 7.95 8.61 -9.36
CA PHE A 73 7.81 7.89 -8.12
C PHE A 73 7.37 6.44 -8.33
N ILE A 74 6.49 6.19 -9.31
CA ILE A 74 5.88 4.87 -9.50
C ILE A 74 6.94 3.82 -9.81
N LYS A 75 7.98 4.17 -10.55
CA LYS A 75 9.08 3.25 -10.86
C LYS A 75 9.96 2.89 -9.65
N LEU A 76 9.86 3.65 -8.55
CA LEU A 76 10.58 3.34 -7.31
C LEU A 76 9.85 2.29 -6.45
N LEU A 77 8.59 1.98 -6.79
CA LEU A 77 7.83 0.95 -6.10
C LEU A 77 8.24 -0.44 -6.57
N PRO A 78 8.27 -1.43 -5.66
CA PRO A 78 8.45 -2.82 -6.02
C PRO A 78 7.45 -3.25 -7.10
N SER A 79 7.92 -4.06 -8.06
CA SER A 79 7.12 -4.56 -9.18
C SER A 79 6.83 -6.06 -9.06
N SER A 80 5.60 -6.45 -9.37
CA SER A 80 5.14 -7.84 -9.25
C SER A 80 5.99 -8.80 -10.07
N GLN A 81 6.47 -9.88 -9.43
CA GLN A 81 7.33 -10.93 -10.01
C GLN A 81 8.65 -10.41 -10.59
N VAL A 82 9.08 -9.20 -10.19
CA VAL A 82 10.34 -8.60 -10.66
C VAL A 82 11.26 -8.34 -9.47
N ASP A 83 10.85 -7.50 -8.52
CA ASP A 83 11.73 -7.07 -7.45
C ASP A 83 11.04 -6.86 -6.10
N GLY A 84 11.87 -6.58 -5.08
CA GLY A 84 11.45 -6.21 -3.74
C GLY A 84 10.44 -7.17 -3.12
N THR A 85 9.53 -6.62 -2.33
CA THR A 85 8.52 -7.42 -1.61
C THR A 85 7.43 -8.01 -2.49
N LEU A 86 7.34 -7.59 -3.75
CA LEU A 86 6.38 -8.12 -4.72
C LEU A 86 6.95 -9.24 -5.59
N ALA A 87 8.27 -9.48 -5.59
CA ALA A 87 8.88 -10.57 -6.35
C ALA A 87 8.26 -11.94 -6.02
N TRP A 88 7.86 -12.14 -4.75
CA TRP A 88 7.36 -13.43 -4.23
C TRP A 88 5.99 -13.34 -3.57
N ARG A 89 5.28 -12.22 -3.72
CA ARG A 89 3.96 -12.06 -3.09
C ARG A 89 2.93 -12.95 -3.79
N ARG A 90 2.32 -13.84 -3.02
CA ARG A 90 1.42 -14.90 -3.54
C ARG A 90 0.22 -14.38 -4.30
N SER A 91 -0.29 -13.19 -3.98
CA SER A 91 -1.45 -12.59 -4.65
C SER A 91 -1.18 -12.07 -6.06
N VAL A 92 0.08 -11.92 -6.45
CA VAL A 92 0.48 -11.38 -7.77
C VAL A 92 1.31 -12.37 -8.60
N THR A 93 1.18 -13.69 -8.33
CA THR A 93 1.97 -14.72 -9.01
C THR A 93 1.39 -15.18 -10.35
N ALA A 94 0.17 -14.78 -10.70
CA ALA A 94 -0.40 -15.12 -12.00
C ALA A 94 0.49 -14.55 -13.14
N PRO A 95 0.80 -15.32 -14.20
CA PRO A 95 1.72 -14.88 -15.26
C PRO A 95 1.34 -13.52 -15.87
N MET A 96 0.04 -13.26 -16.04
CA MET A 96 -0.48 -12.00 -16.57
C MET A 96 -0.20 -10.78 -15.67
N MET A 97 0.11 -11.02 -14.39
CA MET A 97 0.40 -9.96 -13.40
C MET A 97 1.88 -9.56 -13.37
N LYS A 98 2.74 -10.25 -14.15
CA LYS A 98 4.18 -9.94 -14.15
C LYS A 98 4.42 -8.50 -14.59
N ASN A 99 5.12 -7.74 -13.76
CA ASN A 99 5.41 -6.31 -13.97
C ASN A 99 4.17 -5.44 -14.22
N LYS A 100 3.03 -5.81 -13.62
CA LYS A 100 1.77 -5.06 -13.75
C LYS A 100 1.36 -4.33 -12.48
N VAL A 101 1.81 -4.80 -11.33
CA VAL A 101 1.51 -4.20 -10.02
C VAL A 101 2.78 -3.53 -9.49
N HIS A 102 2.70 -2.23 -9.22
CA HIS A 102 3.75 -1.41 -8.64
C HIS A 102 3.26 -0.90 -7.28
N ALA A 103 3.68 -1.52 -6.18
CA ALA A 103 3.05 -1.26 -4.90
C ALA A 103 3.97 -1.45 -3.70
N LYS A 104 3.62 -0.75 -2.60
CA LYS A 104 4.24 -0.92 -1.29
C LYS A 104 3.40 -1.84 -0.43
N THR A 105 4.05 -2.85 0.12
CA THR A 105 3.47 -3.74 1.13
C THR A 105 3.57 -3.12 2.52
N GLY A 106 2.61 -3.44 3.39
CA GLY A 106 2.67 -3.13 4.82
C GLY A 106 2.20 -4.33 5.61
N THR A 107 3.09 -4.94 6.38
CA THR A 107 2.76 -6.10 7.21
C THR A 107 3.27 -5.88 8.63
N ILE A 108 2.36 -5.85 9.58
CA ILE A 108 2.63 -5.90 11.01
C ILE A 108 1.66 -6.88 11.66
N THR A 109 1.81 -7.16 12.94
CA THR A 109 0.95 -8.12 13.67
C THR A 109 -0.53 -7.86 13.40
N GLY A 110 -1.23 -8.85 12.88
CA GLY A 110 -2.66 -8.80 12.60
C GLY A 110 -3.09 -7.96 11.40
N THR A 111 -2.15 -7.45 10.58
CA THR A 111 -2.48 -6.67 9.37
C THR A 111 -1.68 -7.13 8.16
N SER A 112 -2.29 -7.01 6.98
CA SER A 112 -1.63 -7.17 5.69
C SER A 112 -2.17 -6.13 4.72
N ASN A 113 -1.32 -5.21 4.31
CA ASN A 113 -1.72 -4.07 3.49
C ASN A 113 -0.97 -4.06 2.16
N LEU A 114 -1.62 -3.53 1.15
CA LEU A 114 -1.02 -3.28 -0.16
C LEU A 114 -1.62 -2.00 -0.76
N ALA A 115 -0.77 -1.08 -1.20
CA ALA A 115 -1.20 0.16 -1.82
C ALA A 115 -0.26 0.55 -2.96
N GLY A 116 -0.79 0.99 -4.08
CA GLY A 116 0.00 1.34 -5.25
C GLY A 116 -0.82 1.42 -6.52
N PHE A 117 -0.23 0.95 -7.61
CA PHE A 117 -0.77 1.06 -8.96
C PHE A 117 -0.78 -0.30 -9.65
N ILE A 118 -1.72 -0.45 -10.58
CA ILE A 118 -1.82 -1.63 -11.45
C ILE A 118 -2.08 -1.19 -12.89
N ASP A 119 -1.28 -1.72 -13.81
CA ASP A 119 -1.46 -1.54 -15.25
C ASP A 119 -2.42 -2.61 -15.75
N THR A 120 -3.64 -2.21 -16.13
CA THR A 120 -4.71 -3.10 -16.56
C THR A 120 -4.44 -3.73 -17.91
N ALA A 121 -5.16 -4.81 -18.25
CA ALA A 121 -5.11 -5.43 -19.58
C ALA A 121 -5.45 -4.44 -20.71
N GLY A 122 -6.30 -3.46 -20.45
CA GLY A 122 -6.65 -2.38 -21.39
C GLY A 122 -5.63 -1.24 -21.45
N GLY A 123 -4.45 -1.36 -20.82
CA GLY A 123 -3.39 -0.37 -20.87
C GLY A 123 -3.60 0.86 -19.98
N GLN A 124 -4.62 0.86 -19.13
CA GLN A 124 -4.85 1.94 -18.17
C GLN A 124 -4.14 1.66 -16.85
N ARG A 125 -3.59 2.71 -16.21
CA ARG A 125 -3.08 2.62 -14.85
C ARG A 125 -4.16 2.99 -13.85
N LYS A 126 -4.39 2.12 -12.86
CA LYS A 126 -5.35 2.32 -11.76
C LYS A 126 -4.60 2.38 -10.44
N ALA A 127 -4.94 3.34 -9.59
CA ALA A 127 -4.50 3.35 -8.20
C ALA A 127 -5.40 2.43 -7.36
N PHE A 128 -4.82 1.74 -6.37
CA PHE A 128 -5.57 0.90 -5.45
C PHE A 128 -5.00 0.94 -4.03
N VAL A 129 -5.86 0.71 -3.06
CA VAL A 129 -5.49 0.59 -1.64
C VAL A 129 -6.27 -0.56 -1.03
N MET A 130 -5.57 -1.50 -0.42
CA MET A 130 -6.15 -2.60 0.35
C MET A 130 -5.55 -2.60 1.76
N PHE A 131 -6.39 -2.35 2.76
CA PHE A 131 -6.06 -2.41 4.17
C PHE A 131 -6.82 -3.55 4.81
N GLN A 132 -6.11 -4.57 5.25
CA GLN A 132 -6.65 -5.76 5.89
C GLN A 132 -6.19 -5.81 7.34
N ARG A 133 -7.14 -5.90 8.26
CA ARG A 133 -6.92 -5.92 9.71
C ARG A 133 -7.69 -7.08 10.35
N GLY A 134 -7.27 -7.47 11.55
CA GLY A 134 -7.91 -8.54 12.30
C GLY A 134 -7.52 -9.94 11.82
N LEU A 135 -6.35 -10.07 11.16
CA LEU A 135 -5.82 -11.35 10.74
C LEU A 135 -5.49 -12.20 11.98
N SER A 136 -5.84 -13.48 11.91
CA SER A 136 -5.61 -14.42 13.00
C SER A 136 -4.14 -14.43 13.42
N GLN A 137 -3.93 -14.36 14.73
CA GLN A 137 -2.62 -14.52 15.37
C GLN A 137 -2.52 -15.87 16.11
N ASP A 138 -3.57 -16.69 16.02
CA ASP A 138 -3.61 -17.99 16.66
C ASP A 138 -2.59 -18.95 16.03
N PRO A 139 -1.63 -19.51 16.82
CA PRO A 139 -0.60 -20.41 16.32
C PRO A 139 -1.17 -21.66 15.65
N ALA A 140 -2.26 -22.24 16.18
CA ALA A 140 -2.88 -23.44 15.62
C ALA A 140 -3.48 -23.15 14.23
N THR A 141 -4.08 -21.97 14.04
CA THR A 141 -4.54 -21.51 12.74
C THR A 141 -3.37 -21.36 11.76
N HIS A 142 -2.26 -20.77 12.19
CA HIS A 142 -1.06 -20.64 11.37
C HIS A 142 -0.48 -22.00 10.96
N GLU A 143 -0.40 -22.94 11.88
CA GLU A 143 0.08 -24.28 11.60
C GLU A 143 -0.81 -25.03 10.60
N ARG A 144 -2.14 -24.94 10.77
CA ARG A 144 -3.12 -25.53 9.86
C ARG A 144 -2.94 -25.02 8.43
N TYR A 145 -2.78 -23.70 8.23
CA TYR A 145 -2.56 -23.13 6.89
C TYR A 145 -1.21 -23.54 6.31
N ARG A 146 -0.15 -23.65 7.13
CA ARG A 146 1.15 -24.16 6.70
C ARG A 146 1.05 -25.64 6.25
N ALA A 147 0.40 -26.49 7.04
CA ALA A 147 0.25 -27.91 6.77
C ALA A 147 -0.59 -28.16 5.50
N SER A 148 -1.68 -27.44 5.32
CA SER A 148 -2.57 -27.57 4.16
C SER A 148 -2.01 -26.99 2.88
N LYS A 149 -0.92 -26.17 2.96
CA LYS A 149 -0.40 -25.36 1.84
C LYS A 149 -1.44 -24.44 1.21
N ALA A 150 -2.59 -24.24 1.87
CA ALA A 150 -3.64 -23.36 1.40
C ALA A 150 -3.17 -21.89 1.42
N ALA A 151 -3.71 -21.11 0.50
CA ALA A 151 -3.50 -19.69 0.54
C ALA A 151 -4.32 -19.06 1.70
N TRP A 152 -3.73 -18.09 2.38
CA TRP A 152 -4.44 -17.35 3.41
C TRP A 152 -5.65 -16.62 2.82
N PRO A 153 -6.78 -16.52 3.53
CA PRO A 153 -7.99 -15.86 3.01
C PRO A 153 -7.72 -14.44 2.49
N TRP A 154 -6.90 -13.66 3.20
CA TRP A 154 -6.53 -12.32 2.74
C TRP A 154 -5.69 -12.32 1.45
N THR A 155 -4.88 -13.37 1.22
CA THR A 155 -4.13 -13.52 -0.04
C THR A 155 -5.07 -13.84 -1.20
N VAL A 156 -6.08 -14.68 -0.95
CA VAL A 156 -7.12 -15.02 -1.94
C VAL A 156 -7.94 -13.77 -2.29
N PHE A 157 -8.39 -13.03 -1.29
CA PHE A 157 -9.11 -11.77 -1.49
C PHE A 157 -8.28 -10.76 -2.27
N GLU A 158 -7.04 -10.52 -1.86
CA GLU A 158 -6.13 -9.58 -2.51
C GLU A 158 -5.89 -9.97 -3.97
N LYS A 159 -5.68 -11.26 -4.24
CA LYS A 159 -5.53 -11.79 -5.60
C LYS A 159 -6.77 -11.52 -6.43
N GLY A 160 -7.96 -11.86 -5.93
CA GLY A 160 -9.22 -11.66 -6.65
C GLY A 160 -9.47 -10.18 -6.98
N VAL A 161 -9.21 -9.27 -6.03
CA VAL A 161 -9.33 -7.81 -6.27
C VAL A 161 -8.38 -7.36 -7.36
N LEU A 162 -7.11 -7.75 -7.32
CA LEU A 162 -6.13 -7.34 -8.32
C LEU A 162 -6.45 -7.90 -9.71
N GLU A 163 -6.87 -9.16 -9.80
CA GLU A 163 -7.28 -9.77 -11.06
C GLU A 163 -8.54 -9.10 -11.63
N SER A 164 -9.51 -8.78 -10.80
CA SER A 164 -10.71 -8.02 -11.19
C SER A 164 -10.35 -6.64 -11.76
N ILE A 165 -9.47 -5.89 -11.09
CA ILE A 165 -9.00 -4.59 -11.60
C ILE A 165 -8.23 -4.75 -12.92
N TYR A 166 -7.35 -5.75 -13.00
CA TYR A 166 -6.56 -6.02 -14.20
C TYR A 166 -7.42 -6.30 -15.42
N GLN A 167 -8.42 -7.18 -15.24
CA GLN A 167 -9.36 -7.58 -16.30
C GLN A 167 -10.47 -6.55 -16.53
N GLN A 168 -10.62 -5.57 -15.63
CA GLN A 168 -11.73 -4.59 -15.64
C GLN A 168 -13.11 -5.26 -15.53
N GLN A 169 -13.18 -6.36 -14.79
CA GLN A 169 -14.40 -7.15 -14.55
C GLN A 169 -14.81 -7.08 -13.07
N PRO A 170 -16.08 -7.24 -12.74
CA PRO A 170 -16.53 -7.33 -11.36
C PRO A 170 -15.80 -8.43 -10.58
N LEU A 171 -15.57 -8.19 -9.30
CA LEU A 171 -14.98 -9.18 -8.41
C LEU A 171 -15.90 -10.40 -8.30
N GLN A 172 -15.45 -11.56 -8.71
CA GLN A 172 -16.13 -12.82 -8.48
C GLN A 172 -15.68 -13.35 -7.11
N ILE A 173 -16.55 -13.24 -6.11
CA ILE A 173 -16.36 -13.88 -4.81
C ILE A 173 -16.93 -15.29 -4.97
N ALA A 174 -16.05 -16.30 -4.91
CA ALA A 174 -16.50 -17.67 -4.85
C ALA A 174 -17.31 -17.85 -3.54
N GLU A 175 -18.56 -18.23 -3.67
CA GLU A 175 -19.35 -18.69 -2.54
C GLU A 175 -18.69 -19.96 -1.99
N GLN A 176 -18.23 -19.88 -0.71
CA GLN A 176 -17.67 -21.03 0.03
C GLN A 176 -18.76 -21.67 0.85
#